data_ca92e24f1a3a272763d7376a1cbd2705
#
_entry.id   ca92e24f1a3a272763d7376a1cbd2705
#
_cell.length_a   1.000
_cell.length_b   1.000
_cell.length_c   1.000
_cell.angle_alpha   90.00
_cell.angle_beta   90.00
_cell.angle_gamma   90.00
#
_symmetry.space_group_name_H-M   'P 1'
#
loop_
_entity.id
_entity.type
_entity.pdbx_description
1 polymer ?
#
loop_
_entity_poly.entity_id
_entity_poly.type
_entity_poly.pdbx_seq_one_letter_code
_entity_poly.pdbx_strand_id
1 'polypeptide(L)'
;MLLFHREVQTTGDMEKIMPLLQDFASIAKNAGMTLHTWAGYNGCVAGTVQFNVNYENLAEGAEMNAKLQSQKAWWETLRKFREHVITTQEDTMYTYVRGGTANAEIPLGTLIQQNYFQFNGNDFLGALAWMNDLVELTKSITGVDANIGTSTYGTLGHMGYFAGYANAAQIDEARAKLIAHPDWFSKFLEGSKYATPGTVVQRHIIKIA
;
A
#
# COMPACT_ATOMS: atom_id res chain seq x y z
N MET A 1 -1.06 14.74 -2.69
CA MET A 1 0.04 13.80 -2.35
C MET A 1 -0.11 12.53 -3.17
N LEU A 2 1.01 11.95 -3.58
CA LEU A 2 1.10 10.75 -4.41
C LEU A 2 1.74 9.62 -3.63
N LEU A 3 1.27 8.39 -3.83
CA LEU A 3 1.90 7.15 -3.37
C LEU A 3 2.43 6.40 -4.60
N PHE A 4 3.73 6.30 -4.75
CA PHE A 4 4.34 5.33 -5.66
C PHE A 4 4.27 3.95 -5.04
N HIS A 5 3.81 2.98 -5.80
CA HIS A 5 3.67 1.58 -5.40
C HIS A 5 4.26 0.68 -6.47
N ARG A 6 5.18 -0.19 -6.07
CA ARG A 6 5.72 -1.29 -6.88
C ARG A 6 5.59 -2.59 -6.13
N GLU A 7 5.04 -3.60 -6.76
CA GLU A 7 5.00 -4.95 -6.24
C GLU A 7 5.93 -5.87 -7.04
N VAL A 8 6.64 -6.73 -6.35
CA VAL A 8 7.57 -7.70 -6.92
C VAL A 8 7.27 -9.07 -6.33
N GLN A 9 7.26 -10.08 -7.17
CA GLN A 9 7.26 -11.46 -6.74
C GLN A 9 8.70 -11.95 -6.67
N THR A 10 9.13 -12.40 -5.48
CA THR A 10 10.50 -12.89 -5.24
C THR A 10 10.52 -14.40 -5.01
N THR A 11 11.71 -14.98 -4.98
CA THR A 11 11.94 -16.39 -4.64
C THR A 11 11.48 -16.75 -3.21
N GLY A 12 11.23 -15.76 -2.36
CA GLY A 12 10.84 -15.96 -0.96
C GLY A 12 12.01 -16.31 -0.03
N ASP A 13 13.25 -16.34 -0.51
CA ASP A 13 14.45 -16.52 0.30
C ASP A 13 14.74 -15.24 1.11
N MET A 14 13.93 -15.03 2.16
CA MET A 14 13.98 -13.80 2.96
C MET A 14 15.31 -13.61 3.69
N GLU A 15 16.05 -14.67 3.97
CA GLU A 15 17.38 -14.57 4.59
C GLU A 15 18.35 -13.79 3.70
N LYS A 16 18.29 -13.98 2.38
CA LYS A 16 19.10 -13.26 1.40
C LYS A 16 18.48 -11.92 0.98
N ILE A 17 17.16 -11.83 0.96
CA ILE A 17 16.43 -10.65 0.47
C ILE A 17 16.43 -9.53 1.50
N MET A 18 16.23 -9.83 2.79
CA MET A 18 16.11 -8.82 3.86
C MET A 18 17.28 -7.84 3.93
N PRO A 19 18.56 -8.29 3.87
CA PRO A 19 19.69 -7.34 3.87
C PRO A 19 19.63 -6.36 2.69
N LEU A 20 19.22 -6.83 1.51
CA LEU A 20 19.10 -5.99 0.31
C LEU A 20 17.97 -4.95 0.45
N LEU A 21 16.85 -5.32 1.11
CA LEU A 21 15.76 -4.37 1.37
C LEU A 21 16.17 -3.30 2.37
N GLN A 22 16.96 -3.66 3.39
CA GLN A 22 17.53 -2.71 4.33
C GLN A 22 18.53 -1.76 3.66
N ASP A 23 19.36 -2.29 2.75
CA ASP A 23 20.27 -1.48 1.93
C ASP A 23 19.48 -0.48 1.08
N PHE A 24 18.40 -0.90 0.39
CA PHE A 24 17.55 -0.01 -0.38
C PHE A 24 16.95 1.12 0.48
N ALA A 25 16.42 0.80 1.66
CA ALA A 25 15.86 1.79 2.56
C ALA A 25 16.93 2.79 3.04
N SER A 26 18.14 2.32 3.36
CA SER A 26 19.27 3.16 3.77
C SER A 26 19.75 4.07 2.63
N ILE A 27 19.91 3.53 1.42
CA ILE A 27 20.34 4.30 0.25
C ILE A 27 19.28 5.37 -0.10
N ALA A 28 18.00 5.02 -0.06
CA ALA A 28 16.90 5.94 -0.29
C ALA A 28 16.90 7.08 0.75
N LYS A 29 17.11 6.76 2.02
CA LYS A 29 17.21 7.76 3.10
C LYS A 29 18.35 8.75 2.85
N ASN A 30 19.50 8.30 2.35
CA ASN A 30 20.63 9.17 2.00
C ASN A 30 20.29 10.08 0.79
N ALA A 31 19.33 9.70 -0.06
CA ALA A 31 18.80 10.53 -1.13
C ALA A 31 17.67 11.48 -0.68
N GLY A 32 17.31 11.46 0.61
CA GLY A 32 16.21 12.25 1.17
C GLY A 32 14.83 11.63 0.97
N MET A 33 14.76 10.33 0.66
CA MET A 33 13.54 9.59 0.36
C MET A 33 13.21 8.59 1.48
N THR A 34 11.99 8.57 1.97
CA THR A 34 11.51 7.51 2.86
C THR A 34 10.94 6.37 2.02
N LEU A 35 11.73 5.33 1.80
CA LEU A 35 11.31 4.11 1.13
C LEU A 35 10.77 3.10 2.16
N HIS A 36 9.50 2.76 2.03
CA HIS A 36 8.89 1.70 2.82
C HIS A 36 8.92 0.39 2.06
N THR A 37 9.46 -0.65 2.68
CA THR A 37 9.42 -2.00 2.13
C THR A 37 8.56 -2.93 2.99
N TRP A 38 7.75 -3.73 2.32
CA TRP A 38 6.75 -4.58 2.92
C TRP A 38 6.86 -6.00 2.39
N ALA A 39 6.60 -6.98 3.24
CA ALA A 39 6.39 -8.36 2.81
C ALA A 39 4.89 -8.69 2.81
N GLY A 40 4.47 -9.56 1.90
CA GLY A 40 3.14 -10.16 1.94
C GLY A 40 2.95 -10.94 3.23
N TYR A 41 1.79 -10.76 3.90
CA TYR A 41 1.45 -11.44 5.15
C TYR A 41 0.28 -12.40 4.93
N ASN A 42 -0.94 -11.88 4.72
CA ASN A 42 -2.13 -12.67 4.42
C ASN A 42 -2.76 -12.23 3.10
N GLY A 43 -3.28 -13.16 2.30
CA GLY A 43 -3.93 -12.86 1.02
C GLY A 43 -2.97 -12.42 -0.08
N CYS A 44 -1.67 -12.57 0.14
CA CYS A 44 -0.62 -12.32 -0.85
C CYS A 44 -0.05 -13.63 -1.38
N VAL A 45 0.49 -13.61 -2.58
CA VAL A 45 1.32 -14.71 -3.10
C VAL A 45 2.59 -14.79 -2.25
N ALA A 46 3.06 -16.02 -1.94
CA ALA A 46 4.29 -16.20 -1.17
C ALA A 46 5.48 -15.53 -1.88
N GLY A 47 6.32 -14.82 -1.11
CA GLY A 47 7.45 -14.07 -1.66
C GLY A 47 7.09 -12.67 -2.22
N THR A 48 5.86 -12.20 -2.04
CA THR A 48 5.48 -10.83 -2.39
C THR A 48 6.28 -9.81 -1.56
N VAL A 49 6.91 -8.86 -2.25
CA VAL A 49 7.56 -7.68 -1.67
C VAL A 49 6.97 -6.44 -2.33
N GLN A 50 6.69 -5.40 -1.53
CA GLN A 50 6.22 -4.12 -2.03
C GLN A 50 7.17 -3.00 -1.63
N PHE A 51 7.33 -2.04 -2.54
CA PHE A 51 8.07 -0.80 -2.34
C PHE A 51 7.11 0.37 -2.47
N ASN A 52 7.05 1.19 -1.44
CA ASN A 52 6.16 2.35 -1.39
C ASN A 52 6.94 3.61 -1.04
N VAL A 53 6.66 4.68 -1.76
CA VAL A 53 7.20 6.03 -1.47
C VAL A 53 6.08 7.04 -1.62
N ASN A 54 5.99 7.96 -0.67
CA ASN A 54 5.08 9.09 -0.74
C ASN A 54 5.80 10.33 -1.28
N TYR A 55 5.17 11.04 -2.21
CA TYR A 55 5.64 12.31 -2.76
C TYR A 55 4.55 13.38 -2.61
N GLU A 56 4.95 14.62 -2.40
CA GLU A 56 3.99 15.75 -2.47
C GLU A 56 3.45 15.91 -3.90
N ASN A 57 4.33 15.76 -4.90
CA ASN A 57 4.00 15.90 -6.31
C ASN A 57 5.00 15.15 -7.20
N LEU A 58 4.74 15.11 -8.51
CA LEU A 58 5.61 14.43 -9.48
C LEU A 58 7.00 15.04 -9.60
N ALA A 59 7.13 16.36 -9.46
CA ALA A 59 8.43 17.04 -9.57
C ALA A 59 9.36 16.61 -8.43
N GLU A 60 8.85 16.56 -7.21
CA GLU A 60 9.60 16.02 -6.06
C GLU A 60 10.01 14.57 -6.29
N GLY A 61 9.06 13.72 -6.75
CA GLY A 61 9.37 12.33 -7.07
C GLY A 61 10.46 12.18 -8.13
N ALA A 62 10.44 13.00 -9.17
CA ALA A 62 11.48 13.01 -10.21
C ALA A 62 12.84 13.44 -9.67
N GLU A 63 12.90 14.48 -8.82
CA GLU A 63 14.14 14.94 -8.19
C GLU A 63 14.73 13.87 -7.26
N MET A 64 13.91 13.28 -6.39
CA MET A 64 14.34 12.21 -5.48
C MET A 64 14.85 10.99 -6.25
N ASN A 65 14.15 10.59 -7.31
CA ASN A 65 14.54 9.47 -8.15
C ASN A 65 15.87 9.75 -8.87
N ALA A 66 16.11 10.97 -9.36
CA ALA A 66 17.38 11.36 -9.95
C ALA A 66 18.54 11.26 -8.95
N LYS A 67 18.33 11.74 -7.71
CA LYS A 67 19.31 11.60 -6.61
C LYS A 67 19.60 10.14 -6.29
N LEU A 68 18.56 9.30 -6.25
CA LEU A 68 18.69 7.87 -5.99
C LEU A 68 19.51 7.17 -7.08
N GLN A 69 19.16 7.44 -8.35
CA GLN A 69 19.84 6.83 -9.50
C GLN A 69 21.30 7.30 -9.67
N SER A 70 21.67 8.45 -9.13
CA SER A 70 23.07 8.91 -9.13
C SER A 70 23.98 8.13 -8.17
N GLN A 71 23.42 7.33 -7.26
CA GLN A 71 24.17 6.56 -6.27
C GLN A 71 24.59 5.20 -6.85
N LYS A 72 25.89 4.93 -6.91
CA LYS A 72 26.44 3.64 -7.37
C LYS A 72 25.89 2.46 -6.53
N ALA A 73 25.76 2.66 -5.22
CA ALA A 73 25.26 1.65 -4.30
C ALA A 73 23.82 1.19 -4.66
N TRP A 74 22.96 2.10 -5.14
CA TRP A 74 21.62 1.76 -5.62
C TRP A 74 21.65 0.70 -6.72
N TRP A 75 22.48 0.90 -7.72
CA TRP A 75 22.59 -0.02 -8.87
C TRP A 75 23.23 -1.36 -8.49
N GLU A 76 24.19 -1.34 -7.57
CA GLU A 76 24.83 -2.54 -7.05
C GLU A 76 23.82 -3.40 -6.26
N THR A 77 23.04 -2.78 -5.36
CA THR A 77 21.99 -3.47 -4.61
C THR A 77 20.88 -3.97 -5.53
N LEU A 78 20.45 -3.15 -6.51
CA LEU A 78 19.42 -3.54 -7.48
C LEU A 78 19.85 -4.76 -8.31
N ARG A 79 21.13 -4.83 -8.72
CA ARG A 79 21.64 -6.00 -9.46
C ARG A 79 21.55 -7.27 -8.62
N LYS A 80 21.96 -7.23 -7.36
CA LYS A 80 21.85 -8.37 -6.44
C LYS A 80 20.38 -8.75 -6.19
N PHE A 81 19.52 -7.77 -5.97
CA PHE A 81 18.11 -8.02 -5.73
C PHE A 81 17.41 -8.68 -6.92
N ARG A 82 17.77 -8.30 -8.15
CA ARG A 82 17.21 -8.89 -9.38
C ARG A 82 17.40 -10.41 -9.49
N GLU A 83 18.44 -10.96 -8.86
CA GLU A 83 18.70 -12.41 -8.82
C GLU A 83 17.60 -13.17 -8.04
N HIS A 84 16.86 -12.45 -7.18
CA HIS A 84 15.77 -13.00 -6.38
C HIS A 84 14.38 -12.65 -6.92
N VAL A 85 14.28 -11.85 -7.99
CA VAL A 85 13.00 -11.43 -8.58
C VAL A 85 12.53 -12.47 -9.61
N ILE A 86 11.31 -12.97 -9.42
CA ILE A 86 10.63 -13.86 -10.37
C ILE A 86 9.87 -13.03 -11.39
N THR A 87 9.07 -12.07 -10.93
CA THR A 87 8.31 -11.16 -11.79
C THR A 87 8.08 -9.82 -11.10
N THR A 88 7.95 -8.78 -11.89
CA THR A 88 7.54 -7.45 -11.44
C THR A 88 6.18 -7.14 -12.02
N GLN A 89 5.32 -6.54 -11.21
CA GLN A 89 4.10 -5.91 -11.70
C GLN A 89 4.41 -4.50 -12.23
N GLU A 90 3.47 -3.92 -12.95
CA GLU A 90 3.55 -2.53 -13.35
C GLU A 90 3.56 -1.61 -12.13
N ASP A 91 4.29 -0.52 -12.23
CA ASP A 91 4.27 0.52 -11.23
C ASP A 91 2.90 1.18 -11.21
N THR A 92 2.35 1.38 -10.04
CA THR A 92 1.10 2.11 -9.86
C THR A 92 1.35 3.35 -9.02
N MET A 93 0.79 4.46 -9.43
CA MET A 93 0.79 5.68 -8.62
C MET A 93 -0.64 6.01 -8.21
N TYR A 94 -0.84 6.15 -6.92
CA TYR A 94 -2.10 6.57 -6.34
C TYR A 94 -2.05 8.05 -5.95
N THR A 95 -3.14 8.76 -6.19
CA THR A 95 -3.38 10.04 -5.56
C THR A 95 -4.20 9.80 -4.29
N TYR A 96 -3.71 10.27 -3.16
CA TYR A 96 -4.50 10.26 -1.93
C TYR A 96 -5.63 11.28 -2.03
N VAL A 97 -6.85 10.80 -1.88
CA VAL A 97 -8.07 11.62 -1.79
C VAL A 97 -8.49 11.84 -0.33
N ARG A 98 -7.94 11.01 0.57
CA ARG A 98 -8.06 11.13 2.02
C ARG A 98 -6.78 10.63 2.69
N GLY A 99 -6.32 11.35 3.71
CA GLY A 99 -5.11 10.98 4.45
C GLY A 99 -3.85 11.11 3.61
N GLY A 100 -2.89 10.23 3.91
CA GLY A 100 -1.54 10.29 3.34
C GLY A 100 -0.66 11.31 4.08
N THR A 101 0.58 10.94 4.34
CA THR A 101 1.58 11.83 4.95
C THR A 101 2.91 11.59 4.25
N ALA A 102 3.52 12.67 3.73
CA ALA A 102 4.86 12.58 3.18
C ALA A 102 5.84 12.21 4.31
N ASN A 103 6.80 11.37 3.99
CA ASN A 103 7.90 11.00 4.90
C ASN A 103 7.45 10.48 6.29
N ALA A 104 6.24 9.91 6.41
CA ALA A 104 5.79 9.30 7.65
C ALA A 104 6.71 8.14 8.04
N GLU A 105 7.23 8.16 9.26
CA GLU A 105 7.93 7.01 9.81
C GLU A 105 6.92 5.96 10.26
N ILE A 106 6.99 4.78 9.68
CA ILE A 106 6.13 3.64 10.02
C ILE A 106 7.00 2.60 10.74
N PRO A 107 6.67 2.22 11.98
CA PRO A 107 7.44 1.22 12.73
C PRO A 107 7.55 -0.13 12.02
N LEU A 108 8.67 -0.81 12.18
CA LEU A 108 8.83 -2.20 11.73
C LEU A 108 7.79 -3.10 12.41
N GLY A 109 7.27 -4.06 11.68
CA GLY A 109 6.23 -4.96 12.15
C GLY A 109 4.81 -4.40 12.05
N THR A 110 4.64 -3.11 11.69
CA THR A 110 3.31 -2.56 11.40
C THR A 110 2.66 -3.35 10.27
N LEU A 111 1.41 -3.74 10.47
CA LEU A 111 0.58 -4.39 9.46
C LEU A 111 -0.28 -3.36 8.75
N ILE A 112 -0.34 -3.43 7.43
CA ILE A 112 -1.29 -2.65 6.64
C ILE A 112 -2.31 -3.61 6.03
N GLN A 113 -3.57 -3.34 6.31
CA GLN A 113 -4.67 -3.93 5.55
C GLN A 113 -4.85 -3.11 4.28
N GLN A 114 -4.74 -3.76 3.13
CA GLN A 114 -5.00 -3.19 1.82
C GLN A 114 -6.31 -3.76 1.30
N ASN A 115 -7.27 -2.88 1.02
CA ASN A 115 -8.49 -3.23 0.30
C ASN A 115 -8.54 -2.38 -0.96
N TYR A 116 -8.64 -3.00 -2.12
CA TYR A 116 -8.77 -2.30 -3.38
C TYR A 116 -9.64 -3.06 -4.37
N PHE A 117 -10.17 -2.33 -5.30
CA PHE A 117 -11.01 -2.85 -6.36
C PHE A 117 -10.83 -2.02 -7.63
N GLN A 118 -11.17 -2.61 -8.76
CA GLN A 118 -11.31 -1.88 -10.02
C GLN A 118 -12.66 -1.18 -10.02
N PHE A 119 -12.65 0.15 -10.14
CA PHE A 119 -13.85 0.96 -10.30
C PHE A 119 -14.54 0.62 -11.62
N ASN A 120 -15.88 0.48 -11.59
CA ASN A 120 -16.65 0.03 -12.74
C ASN A 120 -17.01 1.15 -13.75
N GLY A 121 -16.53 2.37 -13.53
CA GLY A 121 -16.76 3.52 -14.41
C GLY A 121 -18.04 4.32 -14.13
N ASN A 122 -18.90 3.85 -13.23
CA ASN A 122 -20.15 4.52 -12.89
C ASN A 122 -19.99 5.35 -11.61
N ASP A 123 -20.40 6.62 -11.63
CA ASP A 123 -20.50 7.49 -10.46
C ASP A 123 -19.24 7.51 -9.56
N PHE A 124 -18.15 8.05 -10.08
CA PHE A 124 -16.88 8.17 -9.36
C PHE A 124 -17.01 8.96 -8.05
N LEU A 125 -17.79 10.04 -8.06
CA LEU A 125 -17.98 10.86 -6.86
C LEU A 125 -18.79 10.12 -5.79
N GLY A 126 -19.80 9.36 -6.19
CA GLY A 126 -20.55 8.49 -5.28
C GLY A 126 -19.68 7.38 -4.70
N ALA A 127 -18.76 6.79 -5.48
CA ALA A 127 -17.81 5.81 -5.00
C ALA A 127 -16.87 6.41 -3.94
N LEU A 128 -16.33 7.62 -4.16
CA LEU A 128 -15.50 8.33 -3.19
C LEU A 128 -16.29 8.69 -1.92
N ALA A 129 -17.52 9.17 -2.05
CA ALA A 129 -18.36 9.47 -0.91
C ALA A 129 -18.62 8.21 -0.08
N TRP A 130 -19.01 7.11 -0.72
CA TRP A 130 -19.19 5.81 -0.07
C TRP A 130 -17.93 5.35 0.67
N MET A 131 -16.75 5.43 0.05
CA MET A 131 -15.49 5.03 0.70
C MET A 131 -15.19 5.90 1.92
N ASN A 132 -15.40 7.22 1.84
CA ASN A 132 -15.21 8.10 2.98
C ASN A 132 -16.17 7.76 4.12
N ASP A 133 -17.45 7.56 3.84
CA ASP A 133 -18.45 7.17 4.84
C ASP A 133 -18.06 5.83 5.50
N LEU A 134 -17.61 4.84 4.71
CA LEU A 134 -17.18 3.54 5.23
C LEU A 134 -15.96 3.66 6.14
N VAL A 135 -14.99 4.51 5.79
CA VAL A 135 -13.80 4.78 6.61
C VAL A 135 -14.19 5.50 7.91
N GLU A 136 -15.07 6.52 7.85
CA GLU A 136 -15.54 7.20 9.07
C GLU A 136 -16.29 6.25 10.00
N LEU A 137 -17.18 5.43 9.44
CA LEU A 137 -17.90 4.42 10.22
C LEU A 137 -16.92 3.39 10.82
N THR A 138 -15.95 2.90 10.05
CA THR A 138 -14.91 1.98 10.53
C THR A 138 -14.13 2.61 11.68
N LYS A 139 -13.71 3.87 11.53
CA LYS A 139 -12.98 4.63 12.55
C LYS A 139 -13.80 4.81 13.83
N SER A 140 -15.09 5.12 13.71
CA SER A 140 -15.96 5.28 14.87
C SER A 140 -16.14 3.99 15.70
N ILE A 141 -16.12 2.83 15.02
CA ILE A 141 -16.30 1.50 15.65
C ILE A 141 -14.98 0.98 16.24
N THR A 142 -13.87 1.15 15.51
CA THR A 142 -12.60 0.48 15.83
C THR A 142 -11.53 1.42 16.38
N GLY A 143 -11.66 2.73 16.17
CA GLY A 143 -10.63 3.72 16.43
C GLY A 143 -9.53 3.77 15.35
N VAL A 144 -9.58 2.90 14.34
CA VAL A 144 -8.58 2.82 13.27
C VAL A 144 -8.98 3.70 12.10
N ASP A 145 -8.13 4.65 11.75
CA ASP A 145 -8.29 5.49 10.55
C ASP A 145 -7.67 4.82 9.32
N ALA A 146 -8.08 5.27 8.13
CA ALA A 146 -7.55 4.76 6.88
C ALA A 146 -7.34 5.86 5.85
N ASN A 147 -6.34 5.65 5.00
CA ASN A 147 -6.09 6.47 3.82
C ASN A 147 -6.90 5.92 2.64
N ILE A 148 -7.36 6.80 1.76
CA ILE A 148 -8.04 6.44 0.51
C ILE A 148 -7.19 6.97 -0.64
N GLY A 149 -6.90 6.10 -1.61
CA GLY A 149 -6.18 6.43 -2.83
C GLY A 149 -6.92 5.98 -4.09
N THR A 150 -6.73 6.75 -5.15
CA THR A 150 -7.18 6.38 -6.51
C THR A 150 -5.98 6.33 -7.43
N SER A 151 -5.86 5.30 -8.25
CA SER A 151 -4.74 5.18 -9.18
C SER A 151 -4.83 6.25 -10.28
N THR A 152 -3.74 6.94 -10.50
CA THR A 152 -3.60 8.01 -11.50
C THR A 152 -2.61 7.66 -12.60
N TYR A 153 -1.71 6.71 -12.34
CA TYR A 153 -0.74 6.17 -13.32
C TYR A 153 -0.60 4.66 -13.13
N GLY A 154 -0.25 3.94 -14.18
CA GLY A 154 -0.25 2.48 -14.25
C GLY A 154 -1.67 1.97 -14.55
N THR A 155 -2.11 0.91 -13.89
CA THR A 155 -3.48 0.39 -14.05
C THR A 155 -4.48 1.39 -13.48
N LEU A 156 -5.14 2.12 -14.36
CA LEU A 156 -6.11 3.16 -13.98
C LEU A 156 -7.41 2.58 -13.45
N GLY A 157 -8.10 3.38 -12.62
CA GLY A 157 -9.42 3.04 -12.07
C GLY A 157 -9.36 2.15 -10.83
N HIS A 158 -8.18 1.84 -10.31
CA HIS A 158 -8.11 1.22 -8.99
C HIS A 158 -8.44 2.23 -7.90
N MET A 159 -9.31 1.84 -6.99
CA MET A 159 -9.61 2.55 -5.76
C MET A 159 -9.17 1.69 -4.59
N GLY A 160 -8.47 2.28 -3.65
CA GLY A 160 -7.92 1.55 -2.51
C GLY A 160 -8.11 2.28 -1.19
N TYR A 161 -8.27 1.50 -0.13
CA TYR A 161 -8.24 1.98 1.22
C TYR A 161 -7.18 1.20 2.02
N PHE A 162 -6.40 1.93 2.84
CA PHE A 162 -5.22 1.40 3.51
C PHE A 162 -5.28 1.75 5.00
N ALA A 163 -5.42 0.74 5.86
CA ALA A 163 -5.49 0.90 7.31
C ALA A 163 -4.26 0.28 7.99
N GLY A 164 -3.65 1.03 8.91
CA GLY A 164 -2.47 0.58 9.68
C GLY A 164 -2.85 -0.02 11.03
N TYR A 165 -2.19 -1.12 11.39
CA TYR A 165 -2.37 -1.84 12.66
C TYR A 165 -1.01 -2.14 13.28
N ALA A 166 -0.90 -1.99 14.59
CA ALA A 166 0.35 -2.27 15.31
C ALA A 166 0.72 -3.77 15.31
N ASN A 167 -0.29 -4.66 15.26
CA ASN A 167 -0.11 -6.11 15.27
C ASN A 167 -1.38 -6.84 14.82
N ALA A 168 -1.29 -8.17 14.67
CA ALA A 168 -2.40 -9.01 14.24
C ALA A 168 -3.58 -9.03 15.24
N ALA A 169 -3.31 -8.95 16.54
CA ALA A 169 -4.39 -8.94 17.54
C ALA A 169 -5.28 -7.70 17.39
N GLN A 170 -4.72 -6.55 17.02
CA GLN A 170 -5.51 -5.34 16.73
C GLN A 170 -6.38 -5.52 15.48
N ILE A 171 -5.91 -6.25 14.47
CA ILE A 171 -6.72 -6.60 13.29
C ILE A 171 -7.90 -7.47 13.70
N ASP A 172 -7.66 -8.51 14.51
CA ASP A 172 -8.70 -9.44 14.97
C ASP A 172 -9.74 -8.71 15.83
N GLU A 173 -9.31 -7.83 16.72
CA GLU A 173 -10.20 -7.01 17.54
C GLU A 173 -11.07 -6.07 16.67
N ALA A 174 -10.44 -5.34 15.73
CA ALA A 174 -11.15 -4.45 14.81
C ALA A 174 -12.18 -5.23 13.99
N ARG A 175 -11.77 -6.37 13.43
CA ARG A 175 -12.65 -7.25 12.65
C ARG A 175 -13.85 -7.75 13.47
N ALA A 176 -13.63 -8.17 14.71
CA ALA A 176 -14.72 -8.63 15.59
C ALA A 176 -15.74 -7.52 15.85
N LYS A 177 -15.28 -6.29 16.12
CA LYS A 177 -16.14 -5.11 16.29
C LYS A 177 -16.95 -4.80 15.02
N LEU A 178 -16.31 -4.83 13.85
CA LEU A 178 -16.96 -4.55 12.56
C LEU A 178 -18.02 -5.59 12.22
N ILE A 179 -17.74 -6.89 12.37
CA ILE A 179 -18.69 -7.97 12.08
C ILE A 179 -19.92 -7.88 13.02
N ALA A 180 -19.74 -7.47 14.27
CA ALA A 180 -20.82 -7.30 15.23
C ALA A 180 -21.69 -6.04 14.95
N HIS A 181 -21.27 -5.16 14.04
CA HIS A 181 -21.96 -3.89 13.77
C HIS A 181 -22.81 -3.97 12.49
N PRO A 182 -24.15 -4.03 12.59
CA PRO A 182 -25.01 -4.27 11.43
C PRO A 182 -24.90 -3.16 10.37
N ASP A 183 -24.78 -1.89 10.79
CA ASP A 183 -24.69 -0.76 9.87
C ASP A 183 -23.39 -0.80 9.06
N TRP A 184 -22.28 -1.27 9.67
CA TRP A 184 -21.02 -1.40 8.94
C TRP A 184 -21.13 -2.41 7.80
N PHE A 185 -21.72 -3.58 8.08
CA PHE A 185 -21.89 -4.60 7.05
C PHE A 185 -22.79 -4.15 5.92
N SER A 186 -23.90 -3.47 6.24
CA SER A 186 -24.77 -2.87 5.24
C SER A 186 -24.04 -1.86 4.39
N LYS A 187 -23.29 -0.93 5.02
CA LYS A 187 -22.50 0.08 4.30
C LYS A 187 -21.40 -0.54 3.43
N PHE A 188 -20.74 -1.58 3.92
CA PHE A 188 -19.74 -2.31 3.14
C PHE A 188 -20.35 -2.92 1.86
N LEU A 189 -21.51 -3.57 1.96
CA LEU A 189 -22.18 -4.18 0.81
C LEU A 189 -22.65 -3.17 -0.24
N GLU A 190 -22.94 -1.92 0.12
CA GLU A 190 -23.26 -0.86 -0.83
C GLU A 190 -22.15 -0.64 -1.86
N GLY A 191 -20.90 -0.95 -1.50
CA GLY A 191 -19.74 -0.80 -2.39
C GLY A 191 -19.77 -1.68 -3.62
N SER A 192 -20.55 -2.77 -3.60
CA SER A 192 -20.67 -3.68 -4.74
C SER A 192 -21.16 -2.99 -6.02
N LYS A 193 -21.94 -1.90 -5.89
CA LYS A 193 -22.42 -1.11 -7.04
C LYS A 193 -21.31 -0.31 -7.74
N TYR A 194 -20.17 -0.11 -7.10
CA TYR A 194 -19.05 0.67 -7.63
C TYR A 194 -17.88 -0.19 -8.12
N ALA A 195 -17.79 -1.43 -7.62
CA ALA A 195 -16.69 -2.34 -7.97
C ALA A 195 -17.02 -3.15 -9.22
N THR A 196 -16.03 -3.36 -10.07
CA THR A 196 -16.09 -4.38 -11.12
C THR A 196 -16.14 -5.76 -10.46
N PRO A 197 -17.08 -6.64 -10.77
CA PRO A 197 -17.19 -7.96 -10.17
C PRO A 197 -15.91 -8.76 -10.28
N GLY A 198 -15.50 -9.41 -9.18
CA GLY A 198 -14.31 -10.25 -9.13
C GLY A 198 -12.98 -9.51 -8.95
N THR A 199 -13.01 -8.18 -8.80
CA THR A 199 -11.79 -7.36 -8.66
C THR A 199 -11.50 -6.92 -7.23
N VAL A 200 -12.40 -7.19 -6.30
CA VAL A 200 -12.20 -6.81 -4.88
C VAL A 200 -11.10 -7.68 -4.28
N VAL A 201 -10.06 -7.02 -3.79
CA VAL A 201 -8.92 -7.66 -3.13
C VAL A 201 -8.82 -7.13 -1.71
N GLN A 202 -8.64 -8.04 -0.76
CA GLN A 202 -8.28 -7.74 0.61
C GLN A 202 -7.04 -8.54 0.98
N ARG A 203 -6.01 -7.85 1.46
CA ARG A 203 -4.77 -8.50 1.90
C ARG A 203 -4.08 -7.71 3.01
N HIS A 204 -3.14 -8.36 3.67
CA HIS A 204 -2.28 -7.74 4.66
C HIS A 204 -0.83 -7.82 4.22
N ILE A 205 -0.10 -6.75 4.47
CA ILE A 205 1.35 -6.65 4.30
C ILE A 205 1.97 -6.22 5.63
N ILE A 206 3.20 -6.62 5.87
CA ILE A 206 3.96 -6.29 7.07
C ILE A 206 5.18 -5.45 6.72
N LYS A 207 5.43 -4.39 7.49
CA LYS A 207 6.60 -3.51 7.36
C LYS A 207 7.86 -4.25 7.75
N ILE A 208 8.83 -4.33 6.83
CA ILE A 208 10.07 -5.10 7.02
C ILE A 208 11.36 -4.28 6.91
N ALA A 209 11.37 -3.16 6.19
CA ALA A 209 12.49 -2.21 6.14
C ALA A 209 12.02 -0.80 5.72
#